data_00b2ffdd08921bbd3ee05c8a28298473
#
_entry.id   00b2ffdd08921bbd3ee05c8a28298473
#
_cell.length_a   1.000
_cell.length_b   1.000
_cell.length_c   1.000
_cell.angle_alpha   90.00
_cell.angle_beta   90.00
_cell.angle_gamma   90.00
#
_symmetry.space_group_name_H-M   'P 1'
#
loop_
_entity.id
_entity.type
_entity.pdbx_description
1 polymer ?
#
loop_
_entity_poly.entity_id
_entity_poly.type
_entity_poly.pdbx_seq_one_letter_code
_entity_poly.pdbx_strand_id
1 'polypeptide(L)'
;MGATTLMSVSVFAPASIGNVNVGFDVLGLAVKPLDGTLLGDVVTVTHSNGDDQLEVTGSFAKKLPSDVKQNIVWHCLLLFNEQLLASKQAVVAVKVTLDKRMPVGSGLGSSACSVVAALAGLNAFYEKYHEFSFSEQALLKMMGQMEAQISGSLHYDNVAPCFLGGMQLMVPNPEIITRNLPQFDDCYFVMAYPGIEISTKAARDILPTSYSRADLISFGQNLATFVDACHRGDKAQAFGVLTDVVAEPYRESILPGYSAAASHLRAEGCLAVGISGSGPTLFCVTDDAGKAEKFANWLTENYLQTSTNGTSDGFVHVCRADTEGAVSLP
;
A
#
# COMPACT_ATOMS: atom_id res chain seq x y z
N MET A 1 11.21 11.31 -42.37
CA MET A 1 10.48 11.78 -41.19
C MET A 1 11.03 11.00 -40.03
N GLY A 2 11.87 11.63 -39.18
CA GLY A 2 12.39 10.97 -37.98
C GLY A 2 11.24 10.74 -37.05
N ALA A 3 11.10 9.53 -36.55
CA ALA A 3 10.16 9.24 -35.45
C ALA A 3 10.60 10.11 -34.26
N THR A 4 9.78 11.11 -33.91
CA THR A 4 9.98 11.87 -32.68
C THR A 4 9.78 10.86 -31.56
N THR A 5 10.86 10.46 -30.90
CA THR A 5 10.78 9.57 -29.72
C THR A 5 9.89 10.26 -28.70
N LEU A 6 8.77 9.64 -28.37
CA LEU A 6 7.82 10.19 -27.42
C LEU A 6 8.51 10.24 -26.04
N MET A 7 8.62 11.45 -25.47
CA MET A 7 9.17 11.60 -24.11
C MET A 7 8.17 10.98 -23.13
N SER A 8 8.52 9.82 -22.59
CA SER A 8 7.62 9.03 -21.72
C SER A 8 8.41 8.29 -20.65
N VAL A 9 7.80 8.18 -19.48
CA VAL A 9 8.26 7.38 -18.34
C VAL A 9 7.07 6.66 -17.75
N SER A 10 7.21 5.39 -17.40
CA SER A 10 6.20 4.61 -16.68
C SER A 10 6.78 4.15 -15.36
N VAL A 11 5.99 4.31 -14.27
CA VAL A 11 6.37 3.87 -12.93
C VAL A 11 5.28 2.96 -12.36
N PHE A 12 5.69 1.81 -11.84
CA PHE A 12 4.87 0.91 -11.06
C PHE A 12 5.09 1.18 -9.57
N ALA A 13 4.03 1.14 -8.78
CA ALA A 13 4.07 1.24 -7.32
C ALA A 13 3.33 0.05 -6.70
N PRO A 14 3.99 -0.77 -5.84
CA PRO A 14 3.47 -2.02 -5.33
C PRO A 14 2.43 -1.83 -4.23
N ALA A 15 1.65 -2.87 -3.97
CA ALA A 15 0.76 -2.97 -2.81
C ALA A 15 1.53 -3.00 -1.49
N SER A 16 0.84 -2.65 -0.41
CA SER A 16 1.42 -2.65 0.93
C SER A 16 0.46 -3.21 1.98
N ILE A 17 1.04 -3.77 3.05
CA ILE A 17 0.36 -4.12 4.29
C ILE A 17 0.59 -2.94 5.24
N GLY A 18 -0.39 -2.05 5.39
CA GLY A 18 -0.36 -1.00 6.41
C GLY A 18 -0.54 -1.59 7.80
N ASN A 19 0.00 -0.94 8.83
CA ASN A 19 -0.02 -1.33 10.24
C ASN A 19 0.81 -2.58 10.57
N VAL A 20 0.97 -3.52 9.66
CA VAL A 20 1.61 -4.84 9.90
C VAL A 20 1.09 -5.45 11.21
N ASN A 21 -0.22 -5.36 11.43
CA ASN A 21 -0.96 -5.80 12.63
C ASN A 21 -0.50 -5.12 13.95
N VAL A 22 0.79 -5.15 14.27
CA VAL A 22 1.36 -4.70 15.55
C VAL A 22 1.68 -3.21 15.64
N GLY A 23 1.75 -2.52 14.51
CA GLY A 23 2.20 -1.12 14.44
C GLY A 23 1.17 -0.20 13.77
N PHE A 24 0.01 0.00 14.40
CA PHE A 24 -1.06 0.86 13.90
C PHE A 24 -0.54 2.28 13.58
N ASP A 25 -0.67 2.73 12.32
CA ASP A 25 -0.15 3.99 11.75
C ASP A 25 1.39 4.16 11.86
N VAL A 26 2.14 3.11 12.26
CA VAL A 26 3.58 3.17 12.57
C VAL A 26 4.42 2.24 11.70
N LEU A 27 3.85 1.12 11.23
CA LEU A 27 4.53 0.15 10.40
C LEU A 27 3.83 -0.06 9.06
N GLY A 28 4.62 -0.32 8.02
CA GLY A 28 4.12 -0.75 6.72
C GLY A 28 5.11 -1.64 5.99
N LEU A 29 4.61 -2.57 5.19
CA LEU A 29 5.41 -3.53 4.43
C LEU A 29 4.96 -3.56 2.97
N ALA A 30 5.87 -3.34 2.03
CA ALA A 30 5.60 -3.56 0.61
C ALA A 30 5.59 -5.06 0.29
N VAL A 31 4.71 -5.49 -0.62
CA VAL A 31 4.58 -6.90 -1.00
C VAL A 31 4.51 -7.08 -2.50
N LYS A 32 5.09 -8.17 -3.00
CA LYS A 32 5.02 -8.58 -4.40
C LYS A 32 4.61 -10.05 -4.55
N PRO A 33 3.64 -10.35 -5.45
CA PRO A 33 3.27 -11.73 -5.79
C PRO A 33 4.40 -12.53 -6.41
N LEU A 34 4.44 -13.82 -6.10
CA LEU A 34 5.42 -14.76 -6.66
C LEU A 34 5.10 -15.19 -8.09
N ASP A 35 3.85 -15.06 -8.50
CA ASP A 35 3.37 -15.43 -9.84
C ASP A 35 3.71 -14.39 -10.92
N GLY A 36 4.38 -13.29 -10.55
CA GLY A 36 4.75 -12.21 -11.46
C GLY A 36 3.63 -11.19 -11.71
N THR A 37 2.48 -11.33 -11.07
CA THR A 37 1.41 -10.32 -11.13
C THR A 37 1.91 -9.00 -10.56
N LEU A 38 1.70 -7.91 -11.31
CA LEU A 38 1.95 -6.56 -10.81
C LEU A 38 0.78 -6.14 -9.89
N LEU A 39 0.86 -6.49 -8.62
CA LEU A 39 -0.10 -6.09 -7.59
C LEU A 39 0.22 -4.66 -7.14
N GLY A 40 -0.36 -3.69 -7.81
CA GLY A 40 -0.08 -2.26 -7.64
C GLY A 40 -0.65 -1.46 -8.81
N ASP A 41 -0.41 -0.15 -8.84
CA ASP A 41 -0.84 0.71 -9.94
C ASP A 41 0.35 1.13 -10.81
N VAL A 42 0.08 1.49 -12.07
CA VAL A 42 1.07 2.05 -12.98
C VAL A 42 0.66 3.45 -13.39
N VAL A 43 1.60 4.38 -13.37
CA VAL A 43 1.42 5.71 -13.96
C VAL A 43 2.43 5.93 -15.07
N THR A 44 1.93 6.34 -16.23
CA THR A 44 2.75 6.77 -17.37
C THR A 44 2.64 8.29 -17.51
N VAL A 45 3.77 8.98 -17.50
CA VAL A 45 3.88 10.42 -17.76
C VAL A 45 4.47 10.63 -19.13
N THR A 46 3.77 11.40 -19.97
CA THR A 46 4.16 11.67 -21.36
C THR A 46 4.10 13.18 -21.58
N HIS A 47 5.05 13.74 -22.33
CA HIS A 47 4.99 15.15 -22.72
C HIS A 47 3.69 15.46 -23.48
N SER A 48 3.04 16.59 -23.16
CA SER A 48 1.85 17.10 -23.85
C SER A 48 2.20 18.36 -24.65
N ASN A 49 1.68 18.49 -25.88
CA ASN A 49 1.83 19.70 -26.67
C ASN A 49 0.76 20.77 -26.36
N GLY A 50 -0.09 20.54 -25.36
CA GLY A 50 -1.16 21.44 -24.95
C GLY A 50 -1.21 21.60 -23.44
N ASP A 51 -2.40 21.48 -22.87
CA ASP A 51 -2.60 21.53 -21.43
C ASP A 51 -2.27 20.19 -20.75
N ASP A 52 -2.17 20.22 -19.42
CA ASP A 52 -2.10 19.04 -18.58
C ASP A 52 -3.36 18.17 -18.76
N GLN A 53 -3.15 16.84 -18.81
CA GLN A 53 -4.22 15.89 -19.03
C GLN A 53 -4.08 14.70 -18.06
N LEU A 54 -5.21 14.16 -17.64
CA LEU A 54 -5.27 12.88 -16.92
C LEU A 54 -6.18 11.91 -17.68
N GLU A 55 -5.67 10.73 -17.96
CA GLU A 55 -6.42 9.58 -18.45
C GLU A 55 -6.40 8.48 -17.40
N VAL A 56 -7.54 7.79 -17.21
CA VAL A 56 -7.65 6.69 -16.27
C VAL A 56 -8.08 5.43 -17.03
N THR A 57 -7.28 4.38 -16.89
CA THR A 57 -7.47 3.06 -17.48
C THR A 57 -7.39 1.98 -16.40
N GLY A 58 -7.50 0.71 -16.79
CA GLY A 58 -7.34 -0.43 -15.91
C GLY A 58 -8.63 -1.00 -15.35
N SER A 59 -8.51 -2.15 -14.70
CA SER A 59 -9.65 -2.98 -14.27
C SER A 59 -10.57 -2.27 -13.26
N PHE A 60 -10.01 -1.38 -12.42
CA PHE A 60 -10.76 -0.66 -11.40
C PHE A 60 -10.96 0.83 -11.72
N ALA A 61 -10.68 1.27 -12.96
CA ALA A 61 -10.89 2.65 -13.41
C ALA A 61 -12.33 3.16 -13.17
N LYS A 62 -13.33 2.31 -13.38
CA LYS A 62 -14.76 2.64 -13.23
C LYS A 62 -15.18 2.92 -11.77
N LYS A 63 -14.33 2.56 -10.80
CA LYS A 63 -14.55 2.82 -9.36
C LYS A 63 -14.08 4.22 -8.94
N LEU A 64 -13.33 4.91 -9.80
CA LEU A 64 -12.80 6.25 -9.54
C LEU A 64 -13.80 7.33 -10.01
N PRO A 65 -13.69 8.58 -9.51
CA PRO A 65 -14.53 9.67 -9.95
C PRO A 65 -14.49 9.87 -11.47
N SER A 66 -15.65 10.08 -12.08
CA SER A 66 -15.76 10.35 -13.51
C SER A 66 -15.17 11.70 -13.92
N ASP A 67 -15.21 12.70 -13.03
CA ASP A 67 -14.50 13.97 -13.19
C ASP A 67 -13.02 13.75 -12.80
N VAL A 68 -12.15 13.79 -13.80
CA VAL A 68 -10.70 13.60 -13.61
C VAL A 68 -10.08 14.60 -12.63
N LYS A 69 -10.68 15.79 -12.48
CA LYS A 69 -10.20 16.81 -11.53
C LYS A 69 -10.47 16.44 -10.06
N GLN A 70 -11.33 15.47 -9.80
CA GLN A 70 -11.58 14.91 -8.48
C GLN A 70 -10.68 13.68 -8.19
N ASN A 71 -9.90 13.25 -9.16
CA ASN A 71 -8.99 12.13 -8.99
C ASN A 71 -7.73 12.57 -8.23
N ILE A 72 -7.28 11.75 -7.27
CA ILE A 72 -6.08 12.07 -6.47
C ILE A 72 -4.82 12.24 -7.32
N VAL A 73 -4.69 11.54 -8.45
CA VAL A 73 -3.55 11.66 -9.36
C VAL A 73 -3.52 13.04 -10.01
N TRP A 74 -4.69 13.64 -10.28
CA TRP A 74 -4.76 15.04 -10.72
C TRP A 74 -4.25 16.01 -9.65
N HIS A 75 -4.60 15.76 -8.39
CA HIS A 75 -4.11 16.57 -7.27
C HIS A 75 -2.59 16.37 -7.06
N CYS A 76 -2.06 15.15 -7.28
CA CYS A 76 -0.62 14.91 -7.30
C CYS A 76 0.09 15.76 -8.34
N LEU A 77 -0.45 15.84 -9.57
CA LEU A 77 0.10 16.67 -10.63
C LEU A 77 0.11 18.15 -10.26
N LEU A 78 -1.01 18.66 -9.70
CA LEU A 78 -1.10 20.06 -9.28
C LEU A 78 -0.10 20.38 -8.17
N LEU A 79 0.00 19.52 -7.14
CA LEU A 79 0.98 19.69 -6.06
C LEU A 79 2.42 19.64 -6.58
N PHE A 80 2.72 18.70 -7.49
CA PHE A 80 4.05 18.58 -8.07
C PHE A 80 4.43 19.86 -8.84
N ASN A 81 3.50 20.40 -9.65
CA ASN A 81 3.69 21.65 -10.38
C ASN A 81 3.89 22.84 -9.44
N GLU A 82 3.15 22.92 -8.34
CA GLU A 82 3.32 23.94 -7.29
C GLU A 82 4.74 23.88 -6.69
N GLN A 83 5.22 22.68 -6.36
CA GLN A 83 6.56 22.48 -5.80
C GLN A 83 7.69 22.79 -6.81
N LEU A 84 7.46 22.51 -8.10
CA LEU A 84 8.39 22.95 -9.16
C LEU A 84 8.52 24.46 -9.21
N LEU A 85 7.41 25.20 -9.21
CA LEU A 85 7.41 26.65 -9.20
C LEU A 85 8.10 27.21 -7.95
N ALA A 86 7.82 26.65 -6.78
CA ALA A 86 8.49 27.02 -5.52
C ALA A 86 9.99 26.79 -5.57
N SER A 87 10.43 25.77 -6.32
CA SER A 87 11.85 25.44 -6.57
C SER A 87 12.44 26.20 -7.77
N LYS A 88 11.69 27.17 -8.34
CA LYS A 88 12.09 27.97 -9.53
C LYS A 88 12.36 27.12 -10.79
N GLN A 89 11.69 25.98 -10.89
CA GLN A 89 11.73 25.12 -12.08
C GLN A 89 10.60 25.45 -13.04
N ALA A 90 10.86 25.19 -14.33
CA ALA A 90 9.83 25.32 -15.35
C ALA A 90 8.80 24.19 -15.24
N VAL A 91 7.53 24.53 -15.35
CA VAL A 91 6.44 23.57 -15.50
C VAL A 91 6.23 23.30 -16.98
N VAL A 92 6.23 22.03 -17.36
CA VAL A 92 5.90 21.59 -18.72
C VAL A 92 4.59 20.82 -18.71
N ALA A 93 3.77 20.98 -19.74
CA ALA A 93 2.52 20.27 -19.85
C ALA A 93 2.75 18.78 -20.06
N VAL A 94 2.03 17.95 -19.33
CA VAL A 94 2.11 16.49 -19.39
C VAL A 94 0.74 15.83 -19.53
N LYS A 95 0.73 14.68 -20.18
CA LYS A 95 -0.37 13.73 -20.07
C LYS A 95 0.03 12.65 -19.08
N VAL A 96 -0.74 12.52 -18.01
CA VAL A 96 -0.62 11.47 -17.01
C VAL A 96 -1.65 10.39 -17.33
N THR A 97 -1.24 9.14 -17.43
CA THR A 97 -2.14 7.99 -17.60
C THR A 97 -2.02 7.09 -16.39
N LEU A 98 -3.09 6.96 -15.61
CA LEU A 98 -3.20 6.01 -14.50
C LEU A 98 -3.80 4.69 -15.00
N ASP A 99 -3.06 3.61 -14.93
CA ASP A 99 -3.58 2.24 -15.06
C ASP A 99 -3.96 1.73 -13.66
N LYS A 100 -5.25 1.87 -13.32
CA LYS A 100 -5.79 1.49 -12.00
C LYS A 100 -6.03 0.00 -11.92
N ARG A 101 -5.07 -0.72 -11.36
CA ARG A 101 -5.08 -2.18 -11.22
C ARG A 101 -5.51 -2.62 -9.82
N MET A 102 -5.39 -1.73 -8.84
CA MET A 102 -5.72 -2.03 -7.44
C MET A 102 -7.18 -1.76 -7.14
N PRO A 103 -7.90 -2.70 -6.50
CA PRO A 103 -9.28 -2.47 -6.06
C PRO A 103 -9.31 -1.36 -5.01
N VAL A 104 -10.30 -0.47 -5.15
CA VAL A 104 -10.52 0.64 -4.21
C VAL A 104 -11.04 0.08 -2.88
N GLY A 105 -10.58 0.63 -1.75
CA GLY A 105 -11.03 0.20 -0.42
C GLY A 105 -10.69 -1.25 -0.08
N SER A 106 -9.59 -1.75 -0.63
CA SER A 106 -9.15 -3.15 -0.46
C SER A 106 -8.32 -3.40 0.80
N GLY A 107 -7.78 -2.36 1.45
CA GLY A 107 -6.82 -2.51 2.54
C GLY A 107 -5.39 -2.83 2.08
N LEU A 108 -5.10 -2.72 0.79
CA LEU A 108 -3.78 -3.00 0.19
C LEU A 108 -3.00 -1.73 -0.18
N GLY A 109 -3.35 -0.58 0.39
CA GLY A 109 -2.73 0.69 0.04
C GLY A 109 -3.09 1.17 -1.38
N SER A 110 -4.32 0.89 -1.86
CA SER A 110 -4.73 1.18 -3.24
C SER A 110 -4.62 2.67 -3.61
N SER A 111 -4.91 3.61 -2.71
CA SER A 111 -4.69 5.04 -2.92
C SER A 111 -3.20 5.38 -2.92
N ALA A 112 -2.46 4.81 -1.97
CA ALA A 112 -1.01 4.97 -1.89
C ALA A 112 -0.31 4.53 -3.18
N CYS A 113 -0.71 3.39 -3.78
CA CYS A 113 -0.17 2.94 -5.09
C CYS A 113 -0.36 4.03 -6.16
N SER A 114 -1.56 4.61 -6.28
CA SER A 114 -1.84 5.66 -7.28
C SER A 114 -1.04 6.94 -7.01
N VAL A 115 -0.99 7.38 -5.74
CA VAL A 115 -0.25 8.58 -5.31
C VAL A 115 1.25 8.42 -5.54
N VAL A 116 1.81 7.28 -5.13
CA VAL A 116 3.24 6.98 -5.26
C VAL A 116 3.63 6.86 -6.72
N ALA A 117 2.89 6.07 -7.52
CA ALA A 117 3.17 5.93 -8.95
C ALA A 117 3.11 7.28 -9.68
N ALA A 118 2.16 8.16 -9.32
CA ALA A 118 2.02 9.49 -9.93
C ALA A 118 3.21 10.40 -9.59
N LEU A 119 3.53 10.59 -8.31
CA LEU A 119 4.59 11.49 -7.88
C LEU A 119 5.98 10.97 -8.26
N ALA A 120 6.23 9.66 -8.13
CA ALA A 120 7.47 9.04 -8.60
C ALA A 120 7.61 9.10 -10.13
N GLY A 121 6.51 8.90 -10.87
CA GLY A 121 6.48 9.01 -12.32
C GLY A 121 6.77 10.43 -12.82
N LEU A 122 6.16 11.44 -12.20
CA LEU A 122 6.45 12.85 -12.49
C LEU A 122 7.91 13.18 -12.20
N ASN A 123 8.42 12.76 -11.04
CA ASN A 123 9.81 12.99 -10.66
C ASN A 123 10.79 12.33 -11.64
N ALA A 124 10.56 11.08 -12.01
CA ALA A 124 11.38 10.35 -12.98
C ALA A 124 11.32 10.98 -14.40
N PHE A 125 10.17 11.53 -14.79
CA PHE A 125 10.03 12.26 -16.05
C PHE A 125 10.88 13.53 -16.04
N TYR A 126 10.82 14.33 -14.97
CA TYR A 126 11.62 15.54 -14.84
C TYR A 126 13.12 15.24 -14.72
N GLU A 127 13.50 14.21 -13.99
CA GLU A 127 14.89 13.75 -13.91
C GLU A 127 15.45 13.40 -15.29
N LYS A 128 14.70 12.60 -16.05
CA LYS A 128 15.15 12.09 -17.36
C LYS A 128 15.21 13.16 -18.45
N TYR A 129 14.28 14.12 -18.47
CA TYR A 129 14.10 15.03 -19.59
C TYR A 129 14.36 16.50 -19.27
N HIS A 130 14.45 16.86 -17.98
CA HIS A 130 14.62 18.24 -17.53
C HIS A 130 15.77 18.41 -16.51
N GLU A 131 16.56 17.33 -16.27
CA GLU A 131 17.73 17.34 -15.37
C GLU A 131 17.40 17.84 -13.95
N PHE A 132 16.19 17.60 -13.49
CA PHE A 132 15.72 17.99 -12.17
C PHE A 132 14.96 16.86 -11.49
N SER A 133 15.20 16.66 -10.21
CA SER A 133 14.41 15.75 -9.37
C SER A 133 14.29 16.29 -7.94
N PHE A 134 13.17 16.00 -7.31
CA PHE A 134 13.01 16.18 -5.87
C PHE A 134 13.73 15.06 -5.12
N SER A 135 14.19 15.37 -3.92
CA SER A 135 14.73 14.35 -3.03
C SER A 135 13.65 13.37 -2.57
N GLU A 136 14.07 12.17 -2.20
CA GLU A 136 13.20 11.12 -1.65
C GLU A 136 12.32 11.64 -0.49
N GLN A 137 12.90 12.42 0.43
CA GLN A 137 12.16 13.01 1.54
C GLN A 137 11.11 14.04 1.09
N ALA A 138 11.42 14.84 0.06
CA ALA A 138 10.46 15.80 -0.48
C ALA A 138 9.28 15.06 -1.15
N LEU A 139 9.57 14.02 -1.92
CA LEU A 139 8.54 13.16 -2.53
C LEU A 139 7.67 12.49 -1.46
N LEU A 140 8.28 11.90 -0.45
CA LEU A 140 7.54 11.22 0.61
C LEU A 140 6.63 12.20 1.38
N LYS A 141 7.06 13.44 1.62
CA LYS A 141 6.21 14.49 2.20
C LYS A 141 5.01 14.82 1.31
N MET A 142 5.21 14.96 0.00
CA MET A 142 4.12 15.18 -0.96
C MET A 142 3.16 13.98 -0.99
N MET A 143 3.68 12.75 -0.98
CA MET A 143 2.87 11.52 -0.96
C MET A 143 2.00 11.44 0.29
N GLY A 144 2.56 11.71 1.47
CA GLY A 144 1.79 11.76 2.72
C GLY A 144 0.73 12.85 2.73
N GLN A 145 1.04 14.04 2.18
CA GLN A 145 0.08 15.13 2.05
C GLN A 145 -1.11 14.74 1.16
N MET A 146 -0.88 14.01 0.06
CA MET A 146 -1.95 13.53 -0.81
C MET A 146 -2.78 12.43 -0.14
N GLU A 147 -2.15 11.49 0.55
CA GLU A 147 -2.87 10.43 1.26
C GLU A 147 -3.75 11.00 2.39
N ALA A 148 -3.30 12.06 3.07
CA ALA A 148 -4.08 12.76 4.09
C ALA A 148 -5.38 13.37 3.56
N GLN A 149 -5.45 13.76 2.28
CA GLN A 149 -6.68 14.25 1.65
C GLN A 149 -7.74 13.15 1.51
N ILE A 150 -7.31 11.89 1.35
CA ILE A 150 -8.22 10.75 1.18
C ILE A 150 -8.66 10.20 2.54
N SER A 151 -7.70 9.98 3.43
CA SER A 151 -7.91 9.30 4.72
C SER A 151 -8.37 10.22 5.84
N GLY A 152 -8.17 11.53 5.69
CA GLY A 152 -8.50 12.56 6.69
C GLY A 152 -7.45 12.73 7.78
N SER A 153 -6.33 12.02 7.74
CA SER A 153 -5.20 12.16 8.67
C SER A 153 -3.88 11.86 7.97
N LEU A 154 -2.81 12.51 8.44
CA LEU A 154 -1.47 12.30 7.91
C LEU A 154 -0.88 11.00 8.48
N HIS A 155 -0.64 10.03 7.63
CA HIS A 155 0.06 8.79 7.94
C HIS A 155 0.84 8.29 6.71
N TYR A 156 1.87 7.50 6.94
CA TYR A 156 2.81 7.06 5.89
C TYR A 156 2.92 5.54 5.79
N ASP A 157 2.19 4.80 6.59
CA ASP A 157 2.28 3.34 6.72
C ASP A 157 1.99 2.56 5.44
N ASN A 158 1.33 3.18 4.47
CA ASN A 158 1.15 2.63 3.12
C ASN A 158 2.05 3.31 2.09
N VAL A 159 2.15 4.65 2.07
CA VAL A 159 2.95 5.35 1.05
C VAL A 159 4.45 5.10 1.20
N ALA A 160 4.96 4.99 2.44
CA ALA A 160 6.38 4.76 2.65
C ALA A 160 6.86 3.40 2.12
N PRO A 161 6.25 2.25 2.48
CA PRO A 161 6.67 0.97 1.89
C PRO A 161 6.37 0.88 0.40
N CYS A 162 5.26 1.42 -0.08
CA CYS A 162 4.93 1.47 -1.50
C CYS A 162 5.99 2.23 -2.31
N PHE A 163 6.57 3.31 -1.75
CA PHE A 163 7.60 4.10 -2.41
C PHE A 163 9.00 3.52 -2.25
N LEU A 164 9.39 3.17 -1.02
CA LEU A 164 10.77 2.80 -0.66
C LEU A 164 11.03 1.28 -0.68
N GLY A 165 9.96 0.48 -0.71
CA GLY A 165 10.06 -0.95 -0.50
C GLY A 165 10.32 -1.35 0.95
N GLY A 166 10.38 -2.65 1.19
CA GLY A 166 10.69 -3.23 2.49
C GLY A 166 9.68 -2.95 3.58
N MET A 167 10.13 -3.20 4.80
CA MET A 167 9.38 -2.86 6.02
C MET A 167 9.82 -1.50 6.53
N GLN A 168 8.88 -0.57 6.63
CA GLN A 168 9.13 0.81 7.03
C GLN A 168 8.55 1.10 8.42
N LEU A 169 9.38 1.67 9.28
CA LEU A 169 9.00 2.19 10.60
C LEU A 169 8.87 3.71 10.52
N MET A 170 7.68 4.23 10.77
CA MET A 170 7.44 5.68 10.86
C MET A 170 8.08 6.23 12.12
N VAL A 171 8.82 7.33 12.00
CA VAL A 171 9.49 7.96 13.14
C VAL A 171 9.01 9.41 13.33
N PRO A 172 8.87 9.88 14.58
CA PRO A 172 8.40 11.23 14.89
C PRO A 172 9.52 12.27 14.70
N ASN A 173 10.03 12.37 13.46
CA ASN A 173 11.11 13.29 13.13
C ASN A 173 10.76 14.06 11.84
N PRO A 174 10.79 15.40 11.81
CA PRO A 174 10.42 16.18 10.64
C PRO A 174 11.41 16.03 9.46
N GLU A 175 12.66 15.63 9.73
CA GLU A 175 13.71 15.47 8.72
C GLU A 175 13.75 14.04 8.16
N ILE A 176 13.29 13.06 8.94
CA ILE A 176 13.37 11.64 8.61
C ILE A 176 12.01 11.02 8.93
N ILE A 177 11.20 10.77 7.90
CA ILE A 177 9.83 10.27 8.08
C ILE A 177 9.82 8.80 8.47
N THR A 178 10.75 8.01 7.93
CA THR A 178 10.76 6.56 8.12
C THR A 178 12.16 5.99 8.23
N ARG A 179 12.24 4.79 8.79
CA ARG A 179 13.44 3.94 8.86
C ARG A 179 13.09 2.56 8.33
N ASN A 180 13.96 2.00 7.51
CA ASN A 180 13.84 0.62 7.08
C ASN A 180 14.15 -0.32 8.25
N LEU A 181 13.26 -1.31 8.47
CA LEU A 181 13.49 -2.39 9.41
C LEU A 181 13.97 -3.64 8.66
N PRO A 182 14.85 -4.45 9.28
CA PRO A 182 15.15 -5.78 8.77
C PRO A 182 13.87 -6.61 8.66
N GLN A 183 13.74 -7.35 7.57
CA GLN A 183 12.60 -8.21 7.29
C GLN A 183 13.05 -9.67 7.17
N PHE A 184 12.10 -10.59 7.18
CA PHE A 184 12.36 -12.02 7.04
C PHE A 184 12.14 -12.44 5.59
N ASP A 185 13.23 -12.54 4.80
CA ASP A 185 13.17 -12.80 3.35
C ASP A 185 12.68 -14.22 3.01
N ASP A 186 12.72 -15.12 3.96
CA ASP A 186 12.23 -16.50 3.83
C ASP A 186 10.73 -16.66 4.16
N CYS A 187 10.04 -15.58 4.54
CA CYS A 187 8.62 -15.62 4.83
C CYS A 187 7.75 -15.37 3.60
N TYR A 188 6.64 -16.06 3.53
CA TYR A 188 5.55 -15.87 2.57
C TYR A 188 4.41 -15.13 3.24
N PHE A 189 3.86 -14.16 2.52
CA PHE A 189 2.67 -13.41 2.91
C PHE A 189 1.52 -13.80 1.97
N VAL A 190 0.56 -14.56 2.47
CA VAL A 190 -0.62 -14.93 1.68
C VAL A 190 -1.64 -13.81 1.85
N MET A 191 -1.88 -13.07 0.78
CA MET A 191 -2.77 -11.91 0.74
C MET A 191 -4.12 -12.33 0.16
N ALA A 192 -5.21 -12.19 0.91
CA ALA A 192 -6.55 -12.55 0.47
C ALA A 192 -7.48 -11.33 0.52
N TYR A 193 -7.79 -10.77 -0.64
CA TYR A 193 -8.81 -9.73 -0.81
C TYR A 193 -10.16 -10.39 -1.11
N PRO A 194 -11.18 -10.24 -0.26
CA PRO A 194 -12.43 -10.99 -0.42
C PRO A 194 -13.37 -10.47 -1.52
N GLY A 195 -13.03 -9.37 -2.22
CA GLY A 195 -13.87 -8.81 -3.28
C GLY A 195 -14.91 -7.80 -2.79
N ILE A 196 -14.79 -7.31 -1.56
CA ILE A 196 -15.65 -6.26 -1.00
C ILE A 196 -14.86 -4.99 -0.73
N GLU A 197 -15.53 -3.85 -0.80
CA GLU A 197 -14.92 -2.54 -0.56
C GLU A 197 -15.23 -2.05 0.86
N ILE A 198 -14.21 -1.61 1.60
CA ILE A 198 -14.37 -0.95 2.90
C ILE A 198 -13.65 0.39 2.86
N SER A 199 -14.41 1.46 3.10
CA SER A 199 -13.84 2.81 3.18
C SER A 199 -12.85 2.91 4.34
N THR A 200 -11.65 3.41 4.07
CA THR A 200 -10.63 3.68 5.10
C THR A 200 -11.17 4.62 6.19
N LYS A 201 -11.95 5.64 5.78
CA LYS A 201 -12.60 6.54 6.72
C LYS A 201 -13.58 5.79 7.63
N ALA A 202 -14.47 4.96 7.08
CA ALA A 202 -15.42 4.17 7.87
C ALA A 202 -14.71 3.20 8.82
N ALA A 203 -13.65 2.53 8.36
CA ALA A 203 -12.84 1.63 9.18
C ALA A 203 -12.04 2.37 10.28
N ARG A 204 -11.84 3.68 10.16
CA ARG A 204 -11.24 4.52 11.20
C ARG A 204 -12.29 5.08 12.16
N ASP A 205 -13.46 5.45 11.67
CA ASP A 205 -14.54 6.05 12.46
C ASP A 205 -15.12 5.08 13.52
N ILE A 206 -14.98 3.75 13.32
CA ILE A 206 -15.41 2.75 14.32
C ILE A 206 -14.43 2.56 15.47
N LEU A 207 -13.21 3.09 15.38
CA LEU A 207 -12.22 2.96 16.44
C LEU A 207 -12.59 3.86 17.62
N PRO A 208 -12.31 3.42 18.88
CA PRO A 208 -12.58 4.24 20.04
C PRO A 208 -11.68 5.48 20.06
N THR A 209 -12.17 6.54 20.69
CA THR A 209 -11.41 7.78 20.88
C THR A 209 -10.37 7.68 22.01
N SER A 210 -10.41 6.62 22.82
CA SER A 210 -9.48 6.35 23.93
C SER A 210 -9.30 4.86 24.13
N TYR A 211 -8.12 4.47 24.60
CA TYR A 211 -7.77 3.08 24.89
C TYR A 211 -7.45 2.91 26.37
N SER A 212 -7.61 1.69 26.89
CA SER A 212 -7.26 1.39 28.27
C SER A 212 -5.74 1.46 28.50
N ARG A 213 -5.32 1.65 29.76
CA ARG A 213 -3.89 1.55 30.10
C ARG A 213 -3.31 0.18 29.74
N ALA A 214 -4.09 -0.88 29.85
CA ALA A 214 -3.65 -2.23 29.50
C ALA A 214 -3.38 -2.34 27.99
N ASP A 215 -4.27 -1.82 27.14
CA ASP A 215 -4.09 -1.82 25.70
C ASP A 215 -2.86 -1.00 25.28
N LEU A 216 -2.66 0.18 25.91
CA LEU A 216 -1.48 1.01 25.65
C LEU A 216 -0.17 0.29 26.01
N ILE A 217 -0.14 -0.41 27.14
CA ILE A 217 1.02 -1.20 27.57
C ILE A 217 1.25 -2.36 26.60
N SER A 218 0.20 -3.10 26.22
CA SER A 218 0.28 -4.22 25.30
C SER A 218 0.76 -3.77 23.91
N PHE A 219 0.22 -2.66 23.38
CA PHE A 219 0.67 -2.07 22.12
C PHE A 219 2.17 -1.73 22.17
N GLY A 220 2.61 -1.02 23.22
CA GLY A 220 4.01 -0.64 23.37
C GLY A 220 4.95 -1.84 23.50
N GLN A 221 4.55 -2.86 24.28
CA GLN A 221 5.34 -4.09 24.43
C GLN A 221 5.44 -4.87 23.12
N ASN A 222 4.31 -5.09 22.42
CA ASN A 222 4.28 -5.84 21.17
C ASN A 222 5.12 -5.14 20.09
N LEU A 223 4.93 -3.83 19.90
CA LEU A 223 5.69 -3.06 18.91
C LEU A 223 7.19 -3.05 19.21
N ALA A 224 7.59 -2.76 20.45
CA ALA A 224 9.01 -2.74 20.84
C ALA A 224 9.66 -4.12 20.67
N THR A 225 8.95 -5.19 21.07
CA THR A 225 9.42 -6.57 20.92
C THR A 225 9.53 -6.95 19.44
N PHE A 226 8.58 -6.57 18.61
CA PHE A 226 8.62 -6.81 17.16
C PHE A 226 9.84 -6.15 16.51
N VAL A 227 10.07 -4.86 16.79
CA VAL A 227 11.23 -4.11 16.26
C VAL A 227 12.56 -4.73 16.72
N ASP A 228 12.68 -5.07 18.00
CA ASP A 228 13.89 -5.74 18.54
C ASP A 228 14.10 -7.12 17.87
N ALA A 229 13.04 -7.91 17.74
CA ALA A 229 13.10 -9.24 17.13
C ALA A 229 13.50 -9.17 15.64
N CYS A 230 13.01 -8.19 14.88
CA CYS A 230 13.45 -7.94 13.50
C CYS A 230 14.96 -7.67 13.45
N HIS A 231 15.50 -6.83 14.33
CA HIS A 231 16.94 -6.52 14.36
C HIS A 231 17.80 -7.72 14.78
N ARG A 232 17.28 -8.63 15.61
CA ARG A 232 17.97 -9.85 16.03
C ARG A 232 17.76 -11.02 15.05
N GLY A 233 16.88 -10.89 14.06
CA GLY A 233 16.48 -12.00 13.19
C GLY A 233 15.70 -13.10 13.92
N ASP A 234 15.05 -12.78 15.03
CA ASP A 234 14.25 -13.72 15.83
C ASP A 234 12.82 -13.81 15.30
N LYS A 235 12.64 -14.62 14.27
CA LYS A 235 11.38 -14.83 13.57
C LYS A 235 10.27 -15.29 14.50
N ALA A 236 10.55 -16.23 15.39
CA ALA A 236 9.55 -16.79 16.31
C ALA A 236 9.00 -15.72 17.25
N GLN A 237 9.87 -14.86 17.79
CA GLN A 237 9.45 -13.77 18.65
C GLN A 237 8.72 -12.68 17.87
N ALA A 238 9.20 -12.30 16.67
CA ALA A 238 8.56 -11.28 15.84
C ALA A 238 7.11 -11.64 15.53
N PHE A 239 6.87 -12.83 14.99
CA PHE A 239 5.51 -13.24 14.63
C PHE A 239 4.67 -13.66 15.85
N GLY A 240 5.29 -14.08 16.94
CA GLY A 240 4.60 -14.38 18.19
C GLY A 240 3.95 -13.19 18.88
N VAL A 241 4.43 -11.97 18.61
CA VAL A 241 3.86 -10.72 19.15
C VAL A 241 3.03 -9.94 18.13
N LEU A 242 2.82 -10.48 16.92
CA LEU A 242 2.09 -9.81 15.84
C LEU A 242 0.58 -9.82 16.13
N THR A 243 0.16 -9.05 17.12
CA THR A 243 -1.22 -8.92 17.58
C THR A 243 -1.63 -7.46 17.58
N ASP A 244 -2.72 -7.16 16.89
CA ASP A 244 -3.33 -5.82 16.90
C ASP A 244 -4.32 -5.68 18.04
N VAL A 245 -4.00 -4.84 19.01
CA VAL A 245 -4.88 -4.48 20.11
C VAL A 245 -5.60 -3.13 19.90
N VAL A 246 -5.29 -2.45 18.79
CA VAL A 246 -5.79 -1.10 18.47
C VAL A 246 -6.99 -1.15 17.52
N ALA A 247 -6.92 -1.90 16.44
CA ALA A 247 -7.89 -1.83 15.35
C ALA A 247 -8.64 -3.15 15.09
N GLU A 248 -7.95 -4.29 15.09
CA GLU A 248 -8.55 -5.60 14.78
C GLU A 248 -9.77 -5.91 15.65
N PRO A 249 -9.78 -5.71 16.99
CA PRO A 249 -10.93 -6.02 17.82
C PRO A 249 -12.22 -5.28 17.45
N TYR A 250 -12.08 -4.10 16.84
CA TYR A 250 -13.21 -3.28 16.41
C TYR A 250 -13.60 -3.53 14.95
N ARG A 251 -12.61 -3.80 14.09
CA ARG A 251 -12.81 -4.02 12.65
C ARG A 251 -13.36 -5.41 12.32
N GLU A 252 -13.08 -6.40 13.15
CA GLU A 252 -13.52 -7.79 12.94
C GLU A 252 -15.03 -7.88 12.66
N SER A 253 -15.84 -7.06 13.33
CA SER A 253 -17.30 -7.04 13.17
C SER A 253 -17.78 -6.56 11.79
N ILE A 254 -16.96 -5.82 11.06
CA ILE A 254 -17.29 -5.31 9.71
C ILE A 254 -16.59 -6.09 8.59
N LEU A 255 -15.86 -7.16 8.93
CA LEU A 255 -15.09 -7.99 8.01
C LEU A 255 -15.73 -9.39 7.88
N PRO A 256 -16.65 -9.60 6.92
CA PRO A 256 -17.33 -10.90 6.77
C PRO A 256 -16.34 -12.04 6.59
N GLY A 257 -16.45 -13.08 7.42
CA GLY A 257 -15.63 -14.28 7.33
C GLY A 257 -14.23 -14.18 7.96
N TYR A 258 -13.78 -12.98 8.37
CA TYR A 258 -12.43 -12.78 8.89
C TYR A 258 -12.12 -13.66 10.12
N SER A 259 -12.97 -13.63 11.15
CA SER A 259 -12.74 -14.38 12.40
C SER A 259 -12.64 -15.88 12.16
N ALA A 260 -13.49 -16.42 11.28
CA ALA A 260 -13.46 -17.85 10.92
C ALA A 260 -12.17 -18.19 10.16
N ALA A 261 -11.78 -17.36 9.20
CA ALA A 261 -10.55 -17.55 8.41
C ALA A 261 -9.31 -17.44 9.31
N ALA A 262 -9.23 -16.41 10.14
CA ALA A 262 -8.10 -16.21 11.06
C ALA A 262 -7.96 -17.38 12.05
N SER A 263 -9.08 -17.87 12.60
CA SER A 263 -9.10 -19.03 13.51
C SER A 263 -8.61 -20.31 12.81
N HIS A 264 -9.06 -20.55 11.59
CA HIS A 264 -8.61 -21.70 10.80
C HIS A 264 -7.10 -21.65 10.51
N LEU A 265 -6.60 -20.51 10.02
CA LEU A 265 -5.19 -20.34 9.69
C LEU A 265 -4.27 -20.52 10.91
N ARG A 266 -4.69 -20.00 12.08
CA ARG A 266 -3.97 -20.21 13.36
C ARG A 266 -3.96 -21.69 13.74
N ALA A 267 -5.08 -22.41 13.60
CA ALA A 267 -5.16 -23.84 13.89
C ALA A 267 -4.28 -24.69 12.94
N GLU A 268 -4.11 -24.27 11.69
CA GLU A 268 -3.24 -24.90 10.69
C GLU A 268 -1.77 -24.48 10.84
N GLY A 269 -1.44 -23.66 11.83
CA GLY A 269 -0.08 -23.30 12.21
C GLY A 269 0.57 -22.25 11.32
N CYS A 270 -0.16 -21.20 10.92
CA CYS A 270 0.45 -19.98 10.39
C CYS A 270 1.29 -19.29 11.47
N LEU A 271 2.33 -18.57 11.06
CA LEU A 271 3.17 -17.80 12.00
C LEU A 271 2.42 -16.57 12.53
N ALA A 272 1.61 -15.92 11.69
CA ALA A 272 0.78 -14.81 12.05
C ALA A 272 -0.39 -14.68 11.07
N VAL A 273 -1.47 -14.02 11.49
CA VAL A 273 -2.61 -13.64 10.65
C VAL A 273 -3.15 -12.30 11.14
N GLY A 274 -3.54 -11.43 10.22
CA GLY A 274 -4.07 -10.12 10.57
C GLY A 274 -4.78 -9.43 9.40
N ILE A 275 -5.21 -8.20 9.67
CA ILE A 275 -5.88 -7.32 8.71
C ILE A 275 -4.82 -6.43 8.04
N SER A 276 -4.82 -6.38 6.71
CA SER A 276 -3.98 -5.43 5.98
C SER A 276 -4.62 -4.04 5.98
N GLY A 277 -3.93 -3.05 6.54
CA GLY A 277 -4.39 -1.67 6.61
C GLY A 277 -5.76 -1.54 7.28
N SER A 278 -6.73 -0.96 6.57
CA SER A 278 -8.12 -0.83 7.03
C SER A 278 -8.97 -2.10 6.81
N GLY A 279 -8.43 -3.11 6.16
CA GLY A 279 -9.17 -4.23 5.61
C GLY A 279 -9.88 -3.86 4.29
N PRO A 280 -10.61 -4.80 3.69
CA PRO A 280 -10.96 -6.15 4.15
C PRO A 280 -9.91 -7.22 3.85
N THR A 281 -8.78 -6.89 3.22
CA THR A 281 -7.75 -7.88 2.95
C THR A 281 -7.22 -8.47 4.26
N LEU A 282 -7.25 -9.81 4.33
CA LEU A 282 -6.57 -10.61 5.32
C LEU A 282 -5.18 -10.95 4.79
N PHE A 283 -4.17 -10.92 5.65
CA PHE A 283 -2.88 -11.55 5.37
C PHE A 283 -2.56 -12.64 6.38
N CYS A 284 -1.89 -13.69 5.94
CA CYS A 284 -1.26 -14.64 6.86
C CYS A 284 0.19 -14.90 6.45
N VAL A 285 1.01 -15.27 7.44
CA VAL A 285 2.45 -15.44 7.29
C VAL A 285 2.85 -16.88 7.56
N THR A 286 3.71 -17.41 6.73
CA THR A 286 4.37 -18.71 6.92
C THR A 286 5.78 -18.68 6.32
N ASP A 287 6.67 -19.52 6.79
CA ASP A 287 8.01 -19.73 6.20
C ASP A 287 8.11 -21.05 5.40
N ASP A 288 6.97 -21.70 5.18
CA ASP A 288 6.85 -22.95 4.40
C ASP A 288 6.06 -22.69 3.12
N ALA A 289 6.66 -22.97 1.96
CA ALA A 289 6.03 -22.75 0.65
C ALA A 289 4.78 -23.62 0.44
N GLY A 290 4.82 -24.88 0.91
CA GLY A 290 3.67 -25.79 0.79
C GLY A 290 2.50 -25.34 1.66
N LYS A 291 2.78 -24.80 2.87
CA LYS A 291 1.74 -24.17 3.69
C LYS A 291 1.19 -22.91 3.04
N ALA A 292 2.03 -22.07 2.42
CA ALA A 292 1.58 -20.88 1.72
C ALA A 292 0.57 -21.23 0.62
N GLU A 293 0.85 -22.22 -0.22
CA GLU A 293 -0.09 -22.73 -1.22
C GLU A 293 -1.36 -23.29 -0.59
N LYS A 294 -1.25 -24.08 0.46
CA LYS A 294 -2.41 -24.66 1.18
C LYS A 294 -3.32 -23.56 1.72
N PHE A 295 -2.74 -22.53 2.33
CA PHE A 295 -3.48 -21.38 2.85
C PHE A 295 -4.13 -20.57 1.73
N ALA A 296 -3.44 -20.34 0.61
CA ALA A 296 -3.97 -19.65 -0.54
C ALA A 296 -5.18 -20.38 -1.15
N ASN A 297 -5.09 -21.69 -1.33
CA ASN A 297 -6.19 -22.50 -1.84
C ASN A 297 -7.41 -22.47 -0.90
N TRP A 298 -7.17 -22.66 0.40
CA TRP A 298 -8.25 -22.62 1.38
C TRP A 298 -8.95 -21.25 1.43
N LEU A 299 -8.17 -20.16 1.42
CA LEU A 299 -8.71 -18.79 1.40
C LEU A 299 -9.50 -18.50 0.11
N THR A 300 -9.05 -19.01 -1.02
CA THR A 300 -9.78 -18.89 -2.28
C THR A 300 -11.17 -19.55 -2.22
N GLU A 301 -11.25 -20.71 -1.60
CA GLU A 301 -12.49 -21.48 -1.50
C GLU A 301 -13.44 -20.96 -0.39
N ASN A 302 -12.90 -20.40 0.70
CA ASN A 302 -13.68 -20.17 1.93
C ASN A 302 -13.77 -18.70 2.36
N TYR A 303 -12.87 -17.82 1.86
CA TYR A 303 -12.83 -16.40 2.28
C TYR A 303 -13.30 -15.43 1.20
N LEU A 304 -13.10 -15.76 -0.09
CA LEU A 304 -13.54 -14.88 -1.17
C LEU A 304 -15.07 -14.78 -1.20
N GLN A 305 -15.58 -13.54 -1.27
CA GLN A 305 -17.00 -13.29 -1.37
C GLN A 305 -17.45 -13.42 -2.83
N THR A 306 -18.53 -14.16 -3.05
CA THR A 306 -19.12 -14.31 -4.37
C THR A 306 -20.28 -13.32 -4.50
N SER A 307 -20.28 -12.52 -5.57
CA SER A 307 -21.39 -11.63 -5.90
C SER A 307 -22.67 -12.44 -6.25
N THR A 308 -23.81 -11.76 -6.26
CA THR A 308 -25.09 -12.36 -6.69
C THR A 308 -25.07 -12.95 -8.11
N ASN A 309 -24.10 -12.54 -8.93
CA ASN A 309 -23.89 -13.04 -10.30
C ASN A 309 -22.93 -14.24 -10.37
N GLY A 310 -22.47 -14.78 -9.24
CA GLY A 310 -21.52 -15.89 -9.19
C GLY A 310 -20.08 -15.53 -9.54
N THR A 311 -19.76 -14.22 -9.66
CA THR A 311 -18.40 -13.72 -9.88
C THR A 311 -17.88 -13.06 -8.61
N SER A 312 -16.58 -13.07 -8.41
CA SER A 312 -15.91 -12.34 -7.32
C SER A 312 -14.84 -11.44 -7.91
N ASP A 313 -14.77 -10.18 -7.43
CA ASP A 313 -13.63 -9.30 -7.69
C ASP A 313 -12.46 -9.61 -6.72
N GLY A 314 -12.62 -10.62 -5.85
CA GLY A 314 -11.63 -11.07 -4.89
C GLY A 314 -10.49 -11.85 -5.54
N PHE A 315 -9.35 -11.87 -4.84
CA PHE A 315 -8.18 -12.65 -5.25
C PHE A 315 -7.35 -13.09 -4.05
N VAL A 316 -6.53 -14.11 -4.26
CA VAL A 316 -5.51 -14.54 -3.31
C VAL A 316 -4.17 -14.59 -4.03
N HIS A 317 -3.15 -13.97 -3.45
CA HIS A 317 -1.77 -14.03 -3.91
C HIS A 317 -0.84 -14.50 -2.82
N VAL A 318 0.09 -15.39 -3.17
CA VAL A 318 1.26 -15.70 -2.34
C VAL A 318 2.35 -14.70 -2.70
N CYS A 319 2.75 -13.90 -1.71
CA CYS A 319 3.69 -12.79 -1.88
C CYS A 319 4.98 -13.01 -1.06
N ARG A 320 6.01 -12.27 -1.42
CA ARG A 320 7.17 -11.95 -0.59
C ARG A 320 7.14 -10.47 -0.25
N ALA A 321 7.97 -10.06 0.71
CA ALA A 321 8.27 -8.65 0.88
C ALA A 321 8.89 -8.10 -0.42
N ASP A 322 8.40 -6.94 -0.86
CA ASP A 322 8.98 -6.20 -1.97
C ASP A 322 10.04 -5.25 -1.43
N THR A 323 11.30 -5.44 -1.82
CA THR A 323 12.43 -4.64 -1.34
C THR A 323 12.75 -3.43 -2.22
N GLU A 324 12.08 -3.32 -3.37
CA GLU A 324 12.38 -2.31 -4.39
C GLU A 324 11.45 -1.08 -4.28
N GLY A 325 10.16 -1.31 -3.92
CA GLY A 325 9.16 -0.26 -3.91
C GLY A 325 8.78 0.22 -5.30
N ALA A 326 8.62 1.53 -5.48
CA ALA A 326 8.26 2.11 -6.77
C ALA A 326 9.43 2.02 -7.76
N VAL A 327 9.17 1.43 -8.94
CA VAL A 327 10.18 1.18 -9.97
C VAL A 327 9.74 1.70 -11.34
N SER A 328 10.71 2.24 -12.09
CA SER A 328 10.49 2.57 -13.50
C SER A 328 10.36 1.29 -14.33
N LEU A 329 9.33 1.25 -15.16
CA LEU A 329 9.13 0.18 -16.13
C LEU A 329 9.87 0.50 -17.43
N PRO A 330 10.31 -0.54 -18.19
CA PRO A 330 11.03 -0.39 -19.44
C PRO A 330 10.26 0.39 -20.52
#